data_d499d165d19f4aeee6cbaf536b7123d5
#
_entry.id   d499d165d19f4aeee6cbaf536b7123d5
#
_cell.length_a   1.000
_cell.length_b   1.000
_cell.length_c   1.000
_cell.angle_alpha   90.00
_cell.angle_beta   90.00
_cell.angle_gamma   90.00
#
_symmetry.space_group_name_H-M   'P 1'
#
loop_
_entity.id
_entity.type
_entity.pdbx_description
1 polymer ?
#
loop_
_entity_poly.entity_id
_entity_poly.type
_entity_poly.pdbx_seq_one_letter_code
_entity_poly.pdbx_strand_id
1 'polypeptide(L)'
;MHHKNMAKPVVFSGVQPSGNLHLGNYLGAIAQWVLMQEKNQCIFCVVDYHAITVKQEPEVLKEKIIEVAKIYLASGIDPKKSIIFQQSDISAHTELTWILNCVARMSDLFRMTQFKDKTKVDLEKIIEEVEKRIIAQSETLIVSSEINKLIKELCISLGNIRKSGLGLFDYPVLMASDILLYNTDAVPVGEDQAQHVELCRTLGRRFNSQFGETFKIPEVVIRKEGARIMGLDDPSKKMSKSAESEYNYIGLTDKPEVAAKKIMKAVTDSGHEIKYDEKAKPAISNLLTIYSLLTDEPMKKLEAKYKGKGYGDFKKDLAEVVKKFLTDFQERYKKISDKEVEKILEDGAKKAELIANETLKRVKEKIGII
;
A
#
# COMPACT_ATOMS: atom_id res chain seq x y z
N MET A 1 20.59 27.02 -26.45
CA MET A 1 20.19 26.54 -25.13
C MET A 1 20.12 25.02 -25.18
N HIS A 2 21.12 24.34 -24.62
CA HIS A 2 21.13 22.87 -24.55
C HIS A 2 20.13 22.43 -23.50
N HIS A 3 18.99 21.91 -23.91
CA HIS A 3 18.16 21.10 -23.02
C HIS A 3 19.03 19.85 -22.65
N LYS A 4 19.64 19.86 -21.46
CA LYS A 4 20.12 18.64 -20.83
C LYS A 4 18.91 17.71 -20.77
N ASN A 5 18.96 16.57 -21.47
CA ASN A 5 18.04 15.46 -21.27
C ASN A 5 18.23 15.02 -19.81
N MET A 6 17.44 15.60 -18.90
CA MET A 6 17.41 15.11 -17.52
C MET A 6 16.80 13.73 -17.56
N ALA A 7 17.46 12.75 -16.96
CA ALA A 7 16.93 11.39 -16.83
C ALA A 7 15.55 11.47 -16.14
N LYS A 8 14.60 10.68 -16.62
CA LYS A 8 13.27 10.61 -16.00
C LYS A 8 13.38 10.21 -14.54
N PRO A 9 12.62 10.82 -13.62
CA PRO A 9 12.58 10.39 -12.22
C PRO A 9 12.22 8.90 -12.08
N VAL A 10 12.88 8.21 -11.15
CA VAL A 10 12.59 6.80 -10.84
C VAL A 10 11.47 6.74 -9.81
N VAL A 11 10.43 6.00 -10.13
CA VAL A 11 9.29 5.73 -9.25
C VAL A 11 9.23 4.25 -8.94
N PHE A 12 9.21 3.89 -7.66
CA PHE A 12 9.04 2.51 -7.20
C PHE A 12 7.69 2.35 -6.51
N SER A 13 6.99 1.27 -6.82
CA SER A 13 5.79 0.86 -6.08
C SER A 13 5.57 -0.64 -6.21
N GLY A 14 4.75 -1.22 -5.32
CA GLY A 14 4.46 -2.65 -5.34
C GLY A 14 3.14 -3.01 -4.67
N VAL A 15 2.64 -4.19 -5.01
CA VAL A 15 1.45 -4.78 -4.40
C VAL A 15 1.78 -6.18 -3.90
N GLN A 16 1.33 -6.48 -2.68
CA GLN A 16 1.41 -7.83 -2.14
C GLN A 16 0.45 -8.76 -2.87
N PRO A 17 0.88 -9.97 -3.26
CA PRO A 17 0.01 -10.98 -3.84
C PRO A 17 -0.81 -11.69 -2.75
N SER A 18 -1.51 -10.91 -1.91
CA SER A 18 -2.34 -11.38 -0.82
C SER A 18 -3.78 -10.95 -1.01
N GLY A 19 -4.68 -11.91 -1.16
CA GLY A 19 -6.10 -11.66 -1.36
C GLY A 19 -6.46 -11.14 -2.77
N ASN A 20 -7.73 -10.79 -2.96
CA ASN A 20 -8.23 -10.30 -4.24
C ASN A 20 -8.13 -8.78 -4.29
N LEU A 21 -7.57 -8.25 -5.37
CA LEU A 21 -7.56 -6.81 -5.60
C LEU A 21 -8.97 -6.31 -5.90
N HIS A 22 -9.30 -5.18 -5.34
CA HIS A 22 -10.61 -4.55 -5.46
C HIS A 22 -10.53 -3.15 -6.08
N LEU A 23 -11.68 -2.60 -6.43
CA LEU A 23 -11.79 -1.28 -7.05
C LEU A 23 -11.06 -0.18 -6.28
N GLY A 24 -11.05 -0.25 -4.93
CA GLY A 24 -10.32 0.68 -4.09
C GLY A 24 -8.79 0.59 -4.27
N ASN A 25 -8.22 -0.61 -4.50
CA ASN A 25 -6.80 -0.75 -4.82
C ASN A 25 -6.49 -0.19 -6.21
N TYR A 26 -7.36 -0.47 -7.18
CA TYR A 26 -7.21 0.04 -8.53
C TYR A 26 -7.24 1.57 -8.56
N LEU A 27 -8.30 2.19 -8.08
CA LEU A 27 -8.48 3.64 -8.10
C LEU A 27 -7.49 4.37 -7.19
N GLY A 28 -7.22 3.78 -6.02
CA GLY A 28 -6.30 4.35 -5.04
C GLY A 28 -4.81 4.23 -5.40
N ALA A 29 -4.42 3.28 -6.29
CA ALA A 29 -3.01 3.06 -6.61
C ALA A 29 -2.77 2.84 -8.11
N ILE A 30 -3.26 1.73 -8.66
CA ILE A 30 -2.84 1.21 -9.97
C ILE A 30 -3.18 2.17 -11.12
N ALA A 31 -4.37 2.78 -11.11
CA ALA A 31 -4.79 3.73 -12.13
C ALA A 31 -3.81 4.92 -12.28
N GLN A 32 -3.23 5.37 -11.17
CA GLN A 32 -2.25 6.45 -11.17
C GLN A 32 -0.89 6.00 -11.72
N TRP A 33 -0.50 4.74 -11.46
CA TRP A 33 0.74 4.19 -11.99
C TRP A 33 0.74 4.18 -13.52
N VAL A 34 -0.42 3.90 -14.11
CA VAL A 34 -0.61 3.98 -15.58
C VAL A 34 -0.30 5.39 -16.09
N LEU A 35 -0.70 6.43 -15.38
CA LEU A 35 -0.41 7.81 -15.76
C LEU A 35 1.06 8.18 -15.51
N MET A 36 1.66 7.64 -14.44
CA MET A 36 3.05 7.93 -14.07
C MET A 36 4.07 7.40 -15.08
N GLN A 37 3.81 6.24 -15.70
CA GLN A 37 4.76 5.61 -16.63
C GLN A 37 5.09 6.47 -17.86
N GLU A 38 4.26 7.44 -18.21
CA GLU A 38 4.53 8.34 -19.35
C GLU A 38 5.68 9.32 -19.05
N LYS A 39 5.79 9.76 -17.81
CA LYS A 39 6.71 10.82 -17.40
C LYS A 39 7.89 10.32 -16.56
N ASN A 40 7.81 9.10 -16.03
CA ASN A 40 8.78 8.55 -15.09
C ASN A 40 9.37 7.23 -15.60
N GLN A 41 10.48 6.83 -15.05
CA GLN A 41 10.98 5.46 -15.11
C GLN A 41 10.32 4.68 -13.96
N CYS A 42 9.29 3.91 -14.27
CA CYS A 42 8.51 3.20 -13.27
C CYS A 42 9.01 1.77 -13.07
N ILE A 43 9.06 1.36 -11.82
CA ILE A 43 9.41 0.02 -11.36
C ILE A 43 8.25 -0.48 -10.49
N PHE A 44 7.56 -1.52 -10.95
CA PHE A 44 6.41 -2.11 -10.27
C PHE A 44 6.71 -3.54 -9.85
N CYS A 45 6.72 -3.78 -8.57
CA CYS A 45 7.09 -5.05 -7.97
C CYS A 45 5.87 -5.82 -7.47
N VAL A 46 5.81 -7.12 -7.73
CA VAL A 46 4.93 -8.04 -7.02
C VAL A 46 5.69 -8.48 -5.77
N VAL A 47 5.33 -7.92 -4.60
CA VAL A 47 6.12 -8.05 -3.37
C VAL A 47 5.69 -9.28 -2.57
N ASP A 48 6.12 -10.45 -3.03
CA ASP A 48 5.76 -11.76 -2.50
C ASP A 48 6.42 -12.08 -1.15
N TYR A 49 7.64 -11.60 -0.88
CA TYR A 49 8.25 -11.70 0.46
C TYR A 49 7.42 -10.98 1.53
N HIS A 50 6.79 -9.86 1.20
CA HIS A 50 5.87 -9.20 2.12
C HIS A 50 4.60 -10.04 2.38
N ALA A 51 4.16 -10.83 1.42
CA ALA A 51 2.98 -11.67 1.59
C ALA A 51 3.21 -12.79 2.61
N ILE A 52 4.43 -13.37 2.66
CA ILE A 52 4.75 -14.49 3.57
C ILE A 52 4.99 -14.06 5.02
N THR A 53 4.89 -12.78 5.34
CA THR A 53 4.86 -12.31 6.75
C THR A 53 3.66 -12.87 7.53
N VAL A 54 2.67 -13.37 6.82
CA VAL A 54 1.58 -14.21 7.33
C VAL A 54 1.55 -15.50 6.53
N LYS A 55 1.11 -16.61 7.17
CA LYS A 55 1.06 -17.92 6.52
C LYS A 55 0.25 -17.84 5.22
N GLN A 56 0.83 -18.33 4.14
CA GLN A 56 0.21 -18.50 2.83
C GLN A 56 0.17 -19.98 2.46
N GLU A 57 -0.82 -20.40 1.69
CA GLU A 57 -0.80 -21.70 1.04
C GLU A 57 0.01 -21.56 -0.28
N PRO A 58 1.03 -22.43 -0.51
CA PRO A 58 2.00 -22.23 -1.59
C PRO A 58 1.37 -22.10 -3.00
N GLU A 59 0.41 -22.96 -3.32
CA GLU A 59 -0.24 -22.91 -4.65
C GLU A 59 -1.08 -21.64 -4.83
N VAL A 60 -1.77 -21.21 -3.76
CA VAL A 60 -2.54 -19.96 -3.78
C VAL A 60 -1.61 -18.76 -3.95
N LEU A 61 -0.45 -18.75 -3.30
CA LEU A 61 0.52 -17.67 -3.46
C LEU A 61 1.03 -17.55 -4.88
N LYS A 62 1.38 -18.69 -5.53
CA LYS A 62 1.78 -18.72 -6.94
C LYS A 62 0.71 -18.15 -7.87
N GLU A 63 -0.53 -18.59 -7.71
CA GLU A 63 -1.66 -18.08 -8.48
C GLU A 63 -1.82 -16.57 -8.29
N LYS A 64 -1.67 -16.07 -7.04
CA LYS A 64 -1.83 -14.66 -6.71
C LYS A 64 -0.71 -13.78 -7.26
N ILE A 65 0.52 -14.28 -7.36
CA ILE A 65 1.61 -13.57 -8.02
C ILE A 65 1.26 -13.30 -9.50
N ILE A 66 0.82 -14.33 -10.21
CA ILE A 66 0.41 -14.20 -11.61
C ILE A 66 -0.82 -13.28 -11.74
N GLU A 67 -1.82 -13.45 -10.86
CA GLU A 67 -3.02 -12.61 -10.85
C GLU A 67 -2.69 -11.12 -10.69
N VAL A 68 -1.82 -10.76 -9.75
CA VAL A 68 -1.42 -9.36 -9.53
C VAL A 68 -0.71 -8.79 -10.75
N ALA A 69 0.22 -9.53 -11.34
CA ALA A 69 0.92 -9.10 -12.54
C ALA A 69 -0.05 -8.96 -13.75
N LYS A 70 -1.00 -9.87 -13.92
CA LYS A 70 -2.10 -9.72 -14.92
C LYS A 70 -2.92 -8.47 -14.69
N ILE A 71 -3.23 -8.17 -13.43
CA ILE A 71 -3.99 -6.95 -13.08
C ILE A 71 -3.20 -5.70 -13.46
N TYR A 72 -1.89 -5.67 -13.25
CA TYR A 72 -1.05 -4.57 -13.71
C TYR A 72 -1.19 -4.35 -15.21
N LEU A 73 -1.02 -5.40 -16.00
CA LEU A 73 -1.09 -5.35 -17.46
C LEU A 73 -2.51 -4.98 -17.95
N ALA A 74 -3.54 -5.62 -17.39
CA ALA A 74 -4.94 -5.33 -17.74
C ALA A 74 -5.35 -3.89 -17.39
N SER A 75 -4.69 -3.30 -16.39
CA SER A 75 -4.88 -1.90 -16.00
C SER A 75 -4.23 -0.91 -16.97
N GLY A 76 -3.32 -1.36 -17.84
CA GLY A 76 -2.62 -0.52 -18.81
C GLY A 76 -1.17 -0.21 -18.46
N ILE A 77 -0.57 -0.91 -17.48
CA ILE A 77 0.87 -0.81 -17.24
C ILE A 77 1.57 -1.52 -18.41
N ASP A 78 2.42 -0.78 -19.11
CA ASP A 78 3.13 -1.26 -20.30
C ASP A 78 4.54 -1.77 -19.93
N PRO A 79 4.86 -3.07 -20.12
CA PRO A 79 6.17 -3.64 -19.80
C PRO A 79 7.31 -3.11 -20.70
N LYS A 80 6.97 -2.37 -21.78
CA LYS A 80 7.96 -1.66 -22.59
C LYS A 80 8.36 -0.32 -21.98
N LYS A 81 7.51 0.28 -21.15
CA LYS A 81 7.72 1.58 -20.49
C LYS A 81 8.14 1.43 -19.04
N SER A 82 7.75 0.33 -18.39
CA SER A 82 7.95 0.07 -16.96
C SER A 82 8.64 -1.27 -16.76
N ILE A 83 9.40 -1.39 -15.67
CA ILE A 83 9.94 -2.67 -15.20
C ILE A 83 8.88 -3.31 -14.30
N ILE A 84 8.49 -4.55 -14.61
CA ILE A 84 7.53 -5.32 -13.81
C ILE A 84 8.21 -6.64 -13.43
N PHE A 85 8.33 -6.95 -12.15
CA PHE A 85 9.02 -8.15 -11.70
C PHE A 85 8.46 -8.68 -10.38
N GLN A 86 8.82 -9.92 -10.02
CA GLN A 86 8.54 -10.54 -8.73
C GLN A 86 9.73 -10.30 -7.78
N GLN A 87 9.45 -9.89 -6.55
CA GLN A 87 10.48 -9.50 -5.56
C GLN A 87 11.48 -10.62 -5.28
N SER A 88 11.00 -11.85 -5.12
CA SER A 88 11.84 -13.01 -4.79
C SER A 88 12.79 -13.46 -5.90
N ASP A 89 12.60 -12.98 -7.13
CA ASP A 89 13.53 -13.25 -8.23
C ASP A 89 14.89 -12.53 -8.05
N ILE A 90 14.98 -11.57 -7.13
CA ILE A 90 16.16 -10.72 -6.94
C ILE A 90 16.65 -10.83 -5.49
N SER A 91 17.74 -11.56 -5.25
CA SER A 91 18.30 -11.78 -3.92
C SER A 91 18.78 -10.50 -3.21
N ALA A 92 19.12 -9.47 -3.99
CA ALA A 92 19.59 -8.19 -3.45
C ALA A 92 18.61 -7.54 -2.45
N HIS A 93 17.30 -7.79 -2.57
CA HIS A 93 16.29 -7.31 -1.63
C HIS A 93 16.55 -7.82 -0.21
N THR A 94 16.78 -9.12 -0.06
CA THR A 94 17.04 -9.75 1.24
C THR A 94 18.46 -9.48 1.74
N GLU A 95 19.44 -9.41 0.85
CA GLU A 95 20.81 -9.05 1.22
C GLU A 95 20.90 -7.62 1.77
N LEU A 96 20.28 -6.64 1.09
CA LEU A 96 20.27 -5.27 1.59
C LEU A 96 19.43 -5.15 2.87
N THR A 97 18.34 -5.91 3.00
CA THR A 97 17.56 -5.96 4.23
C THR A 97 18.42 -6.34 5.43
N TRP A 98 19.26 -7.36 5.31
CA TRP A 98 20.19 -7.74 6.38
C TRP A 98 21.14 -6.60 6.74
N ILE A 99 21.73 -5.94 5.75
CA ILE A 99 22.65 -4.82 5.97
C ILE A 99 21.93 -3.64 6.65
N LEU A 100 20.72 -3.32 6.20
CA LEU A 100 19.92 -2.24 6.82
C LEU A 100 19.45 -2.60 8.22
N ASN A 101 19.21 -3.86 8.52
CA ASN A 101 18.92 -4.31 9.89
C ASN A 101 20.06 -4.03 10.86
N CYS A 102 21.32 -4.09 10.39
CA CYS A 102 22.48 -3.70 11.22
C CYS A 102 22.57 -2.17 11.43
N VAL A 103 21.85 -1.37 10.68
CA VAL A 103 21.77 0.09 10.79
C VAL A 103 20.50 0.54 11.52
N ALA A 104 19.42 -0.23 11.42
CA ALA A 104 18.14 0.02 12.07
C ALA A 104 18.23 -0.11 13.60
N ARG A 105 17.38 0.62 14.31
CA ARG A 105 17.23 0.50 15.76
C ARG A 105 15.90 -0.19 16.07
N MET A 106 15.88 -0.98 17.15
CA MET A 106 14.63 -1.61 17.62
C MET A 106 13.51 -0.58 17.84
N SER A 107 13.86 0.61 18.37
CA SER A 107 12.91 1.71 18.58
C SER A 107 12.29 2.24 17.27
N ASP A 108 13.01 2.19 16.15
CA ASP A 108 12.46 2.60 14.85
C ASP A 108 11.30 1.68 14.45
N LEU A 109 11.43 0.38 14.70
CA LEU A 109 10.45 -0.65 14.33
C LEU A 109 9.27 -0.72 15.32
N PHE A 110 9.52 -0.55 16.63
CA PHE A 110 8.43 -0.50 17.62
C PHE A 110 7.48 0.68 17.43
N ARG A 111 7.92 1.75 16.76
CA ARG A 111 7.08 2.91 16.41
C ARG A 111 6.14 2.68 15.25
N MET A 112 6.33 1.60 14.47
CA MET A 112 5.54 1.34 13.27
C MET A 112 4.07 1.06 13.63
N THR A 113 3.16 1.87 13.07
CA THR A 113 1.71 1.79 13.37
C THR A 113 1.14 0.42 13.04
N GLN A 114 1.50 -0.17 11.90
CA GLN A 114 1.01 -1.49 11.52
C GLN A 114 1.47 -2.60 12.47
N PHE A 115 2.66 -2.50 13.05
CA PHE A 115 3.11 -3.42 14.09
C PHE A 115 2.24 -3.25 15.34
N LYS A 116 2.04 -2.01 15.80
CA LYS A 116 1.17 -1.69 16.94
C LYS A 116 -0.26 -2.20 16.73
N ASP A 117 -0.84 -1.97 15.55
CA ASP A 117 -2.21 -2.38 15.22
C ASP A 117 -2.39 -3.91 15.22
N LYS A 118 -1.45 -4.64 14.60
CA LYS A 118 -1.53 -6.09 14.50
C LYS A 118 -1.23 -6.81 15.81
N THR A 119 -0.31 -6.29 16.60
CA THR A 119 0.04 -6.85 17.92
C THR A 119 -0.85 -6.32 19.03
N LYS A 120 -1.58 -5.22 18.80
CA LYS A 120 -2.30 -4.44 19.82
C LYS A 120 -1.38 -3.98 20.96
N VAL A 121 -0.12 -3.68 20.64
CA VAL A 121 0.92 -3.31 21.59
C VAL A 121 1.47 -1.93 21.26
N ASP A 122 1.42 -1.04 22.23
CA ASP A 122 2.14 0.23 22.24
C ASP A 122 3.08 0.28 23.43
N LEU A 123 4.29 -0.30 23.26
CA LEU A 123 5.29 -0.37 24.35
C LEU A 123 5.72 1.01 24.83
N GLU A 124 5.86 1.99 23.95
CA GLU A 124 6.27 3.35 24.35
C GLU A 124 5.23 3.97 25.29
N LYS A 125 3.96 3.88 24.92
CA LYS A 125 2.87 4.36 25.76
C LYS A 125 2.82 3.65 27.12
N ILE A 126 3.03 2.33 27.13
CA ILE A 126 3.06 1.55 28.38
C ILE A 126 4.24 1.97 29.26
N ILE A 127 5.43 2.15 28.69
CA ILE A 127 6.62 2.58 29.40
C ILE A 127 6.41 3.99 30.01
N GLU A 128 5.95 4.95 29.20
CA GLU A 128 5.65 6.32 29.68
C GLU A 128 4.63 6.33 30.82
N GLU A 129 3.58 5.49 30.72
CA GLU A 129 2.55 5.39 31.76
C GLU A 129 3.14 4.80 33.06
N VAL A 130 4.01 3.78 32.95
CA VAL A 130 4.71 3.19 34.09
C VAL A 130 5.68 4.19 34.72
N GLU A 131 6.48 4.89 33.92
CA GLU A 131 7.42 5.91 34.41
C GLU A 131 6.70 7.04 35.13
N LYS A 132 5.64 7.60 34.54
CA LYS A 132 4.83 8.65 35.18
C LYS A 132 4.29 8.23 36.56
N ARG A 133 3.87 6.97 36.68
CA ARG A 133 3.30 6.46 37.93
C ARG A 133 4.36 6.13 38.98
N ILE A 134 5.52 5.60 38.57
CA ILE A 134 6.66 5.39 39.48
C ILE A 134 7.12 6.72 40.05
N ILE A 135 7.24 7.77 39.23
CA ILE A 135 7.66 9.10 39.68
C ILE A 135 6.61 9.72 40.62
N ALA A 136 5.31 9.54 40.32
CA ALA A 136 4.22 10.08 41.12
C ALA A 136 4.05 9.37 42.49
N GLN A 137 4.55 8.14 42.64
CA GLN A 137 4.36 7.29 43.83
C GLN A 137 5.61 7.11 44.67
N SER A 138 6.63 7.96 44.51
CA SER A 138 7.91 7.85 45.27
C SER A 138 7.77 7.89 46.79
N GLU A 139 6.58 8.08 47.35
CA GLU A 139 6.38 8.20 48.81
C GLU A 139 5.51 7.09 49.48
N THR A 140 4.85 6.21 48.71
CA THR A 140 4.04 5.13 49.34
C THR A 140 3.95 3.89 48.45
N LEU A 141 4.55 2.79 48.90
CA LEU A 141 4.50 1.44 48.30
C LEU A 141 3.10 0.77 48.50
N ILE A 142 2.03 1.34 47.97
CA ILE A 142 0.76 0.66 47.84
C ILE A 142 0.58 0.31 46.38
N VAL A 143 0.70 -0.98 46.06
CA VAL A 143 0.38 -1.50 44.74
C VAL A 143 -1.11 -1.26 44.45
N SER A 144 -1.42 -0.13 43.84
CA SER A 144 -2.80 0.24 43.54
C SER A 144 -3.39 -0.72 42.50
N SER A 145 -4.74 -0.86 42.48
CA SER A 145 -5.46 -1.64 41.48
C SER A 145 -5.08 -1.25 40.04
N GLU A 146 -4.62 -0.02 39.86
CA GLU A 146 -4.18 0.55 38.59
C GLU A 146 -2.83 0.04 38.13
N ILE A 147 -1.86 -0.16 39.06
CA ILE A 147 -0.56 -0.79 38.74
C ILE A 147 -0.78 -2.24 38.33
N ASN A 148 -1.66 -2.97 39.04
CA ASN A 148 -2.02 -4.34 38.66
C ASN A 148 -2.66 -4.40 37.26
N LYS A 149 -3.48 -3.41 36.88
CA LYS A 149 -4.05 -3.32 35.54
C LYS A 149 -2.96 -3.10 34.48
N LEU A 150 -2.01 -2.18 34.73
CA LEU A 150 -0.87 -1.94 33.83
C LEU A 150 0.03 -3.15 33.67
N ILE A 151 0.35 -3.85 34.76
CA ILE A 151 1.13 -5.09 34.71
C ILE A 151 0.39 -6.13 33.86
N LYS A 152 -0.93 -6.26 34.00
CA LYS A 152 -1.73 -7.18 33.22
C LYS A 152 -1.72 -6.80 31.73
N GLU A 153 -1.88 -5.53 31.38
CA GLU A 153 -1.78 -5.03 30.02
C GLU A 153 -0.39 -5.27 29.42
N LEU A 154 0.67 -5.04 30.18
CA LEU A 154 2.06 -5.32 29.79
C LEU A 154 2.25 -6.83 29.53
N CYS A 155 1.75 -7.69 30.42
CA CYS A 155 1.85 -9.15 30.24
C CYS A 155 1.10 -9.63 28.98
N ILE A 156 -0.08 -9.09 28.70
CA ILE A 156 -0.84 -9.37 27.47
C ILE A 156 -0.03 -8.91 26.24
N SER A 157 0.51 -7.69 26.30
CA SER A 157 1.31 -7.11 25.23
C SER A 157 2.57 -7.92 24.92
N LEU A 158 3.31 -8.31 25.95
CA LEU A 158 4.47 -9.21 25.80
C LEU A 158 4.06 -10.59 25.26
N GLY A 159 2.92 -11.11 25.68
CA GLY A 159 2.35 -12.34 25.12
C GLY A 159 2.05 -12.23 23.63
N ASN A 160 1.51 -11.11 23.16
CA ASN A 160 1.24 -10.85 21.76
C ASN A 160 2.54 -10.72 20.93
N ILE A 161 3.54 -10.01 21.46
CA ILE A 161 4.87 -9.91 20.83
C ILE A 161 5.50 -11.28 20.67
N ARG A 162 5.47 -12.12 21.72
CA ARG A 162 6.02 -13.49 21.66
C ARG A 162 5.36 -14.36 20.60
N LYS A 163 4.10 -14.13 20.26
CA LYS A 163 3.35 -14.88 19.24
C LYS A 163 3.49 -14.30 17.84
N SER A 164 4.01 -13.07 17.72
CA SER A 164 4.18 -12.40 16.43
C SER A 164 5.42 -12.93 15.72
N GLY A 165 5.30 -13.19 14.43
CA GLY A 165 6.45 -13.58 13.60
C GLY A 165 7.43 -12.42 13.45
N LEU A 166 8.73 -12.72 13.40
CA LEU A 166 9.78 -11.74 13.18
C LEU A 166 9.58 -10.96 11.88
N GLY A 167 9.11 -11.63 10.81
CA GLY A 167 8.81 -10.95 9.55
C GLY A 167 7.77 -9.83 9.66
N LEU A 168 6.80 -9.95 10.58
CA LEU A 168 5.85 -8.87 10.85
C LEU A 168 6.51 -7.65 11.52
N PHE A 169 7.58 -7.86 12.27
CA PHE A 169 8.35 -6.79 12.89
C PHE A 169 9.33 -6.16 11.91
N ASP A 170 9.92 -6.97 11.02
CA ASP A 170 11.06 -6.60 10.17
C ASP A 170 10.68 -6.16 8.74
N TYR A 171 9.45 -6.47 8.26
CA TYR A 171 9.07 -6.11 6.88
C TYR A 171 9.24 -4.60 6.54
N PRO A 172 9.21 -3.62 7.46
CA PRO A 172 9.47 -2.23 7.10
C PRO A 172 10.92 -2.00 6.64
N VAL A 173 11.88 -2.80 7.10
CA VAL A 173 13.27 -2.77 6.64
C VAL A 173 13.39 -3.40 5.25
N LEU A 174 12.66 -4.49 4.99
CA LEU A 174 12.57 -5.07 3.66
C LEU A 174 11.96 -4.06 2.67
N MET A 175 10.90 -3.34 3.05
CA MET A 175 10.34 -2.28 2.21
C MET A 175 11.34 -1.14 1.96
N ALA A 176 12.17 -0.79 2.94
CA ALA A 176 13.24 0.18 2.75
C ALA A 176 14.29 -0.32 1.74
N SER A 177 14.64 -1.60 1.78
CA SER A 177 15.52 -2.24 0.79
C SER A 177 14.92 -2.19 -0.60
N ASP A 178 13.64 -2.53 -0.75
CA ASP A 178 12.92 -2.51 -2.02
C ASP A 178 13.02 -1.14 -2.71
N ILE A 179 12.95 -0.06 -1.92
CA ILE A 179 12.97 1.31 -2.42
C ILE A 179 14.41 1.79 -2.71
N LEU A 180 15.34 1.54 -1.78
CA LEU A 180 16.71 2.08 -1.86
C LEU A 180 17.55 1.41 -2.94
N LEU A 181 17.30 0.13 -3.25
CA LEU A 181 18.02 -0.61 -4.29
C LEU A 181 17.95 0.08 -5.66
N TYR A 182 16.86 0.74 -5.97
CA TYR A 182 16.60 1.28 -7.32
C TYR A 182 16.89 2.77 -7.44
N ASN A 183 17.59 3.39 -6.49
CA ASN A 183 17.86 4.84 -6.48
C ASN A 183 16.58 5.66 -6.69
N THR A 184 15.50 5.25 -6.04
CA THR A 184 14.15 5.80 -6.21
C THR A 184 14.11 7.30 -5.89
N ASP A 185 13.50 8.10 -6.78
CA ASP A 185 13.22 9.50 -6.57
C ASP A 185 11.95 9.72 -5.75
N ALA A 186 10.90 8.97 -6.07
CA ALA A 186 9.59 9.16 -5.48
C ALA A 186 8.85 7.85 -5.26
N VAL A 187 8.17 7.75 -4.12
CA VAL A 187 7.34 6.59 -3.74
C VAL A 187 5.90 7.05 -3.58
N PRO A 188 5.01 6.72 -4.54
CA PRO A 188 3.59 7.04 -4.45
C PRO A 188 2.89 6.08 -3.49
N VAL A 189 2.46 6.59 -2.34
CA VAL A 189 1.82 5.79 -1.29
C VAL A 189 0.55 6.44 -0.74
N GLY A 190 -0.31 5.62 -0.15
CA GLY A 190 -1.37 6.10 0.73
C GLY A 190 -0.80 6.62 2.06
N GLU A 191 -1.59 7.40 2.79
CA GLU A 191 -1.19 7.96 4.09
C GLU A 191 -0.76 6.89 5.09
N ASP A 192 -1.39 5.70 5.05
CA ASP A 192 -1.08 4.55 5.91
C ASP A 192 0.31 3.97 5.67
N GLN A 193 0.93 4.24 4.52
CA GLN A 193 2.28 3.79 4.17
C GLN A 193 3.33 4.90 4.29
N ALA A 194 2.94 6.13 4.54
CA ALA A 194 3.88 7.27 4.65
C ALA A 194 4.96 7.03 5.72
N GLN A 195 4.58 6.44 6.86
CA GLN A 195 5.51 6.13 7.94
C GLN A 195 6.59 5.13 7.52
N HIS A 196 6.27 4.15 6.66
CA HIS A 196 7.25 3.19 6.15
C HIS A 196 8.26 3.87 5.22
N VAL A 197 7.81 4.80 4.38
CA VAL A 197 8.72 5.55 3.51
C VAL A 197 9.60 6.50 4.34
N GLU A 198 9.09 7.09 5.43
CA GLU A 198 9.91 7.88 6.35
C GLU A 198 10.96 7.02 7.09
N LEU A 199 10.64 5.76 7.44
CA LEU A 199 11.63 4.82 7.94
C LEU A 199 12.71 4.55 6.88
N CYS A 200 12.34 4.27 5.64
CA CYS A 200 13.26 4.11 4.52
C CYS A 200 14.22 5.31 4.41
N ARG A 201 13.69 6.55 4.45
CA ARG A 201 14.48 7.79 4.43
C ARG A 201 15.45 7.88 5.62
N THR A 202 14.98 7.48 6.79
CA THR A 202 15.79 7.47 8.03
C THR A 202 16.93 6.47 7.91
N LEU A 203 16.69 5.26 7.44
CA LEU A 203 17.71 4.23 7.26
C LEU A 203 18.72 4.64 6.18
N GLY A 204 18.25 5.16 5.04
CA GLY A 204 19.13 5.65 3.98
C GLY A 204 20.04 6.79 4.42
N ARG A 205 19.49 7.81 5.14
CA ARG A 205 20.29 8.91 5.70
C ARG A 205 21.29 8.43 6.75
N ARG A 206 20.90 7.51 7.61
CA ARG A 206 21.76 6.95 8.65
C ARG A 206 22.91 6.15 8.05
N PHE A 207 22.65 5.35 7.03
CA PHE A 207 23.68 4.64 6.27
C PHE A 207 24.64 5.63 5.60
N ASN A 208 24.12 6.62 4.88
CA ASN A 208 24.94 7.64 4.21
C ASN A 208 25.82 8.41 5.20
N SER A 209 25.31 8.71 6.39
CA SER A 209 26.08 9.38 7.46
C SER A 209 27.19 8.52 8.02
N GLN A 210 27.00 7.19 8.12
CA GLN A 210 27.99 6.27 8.71
C GLN A 210 29.05 5.82 7.72
N PHE A 211 28.67 5.60 6.45
CA PHE A 211 29.51 4.95 5.44
C PHE A 211 29.78 5.83 4.21
N GLY A 212 29.26 7.05 4.18
CA GLY A 212 29.34 7.97 3.05
C GLY A 212 28.18 7.84 2.06
N GLU A 213 27.98 8.87 1.25
CA GLU A 213 26.90 8.97 0.27
C GLU A 213 26.82 7.74 -0.61
N THR A 214 25.69 7.02 -0.52
CA THR A 214 25.45 5.75 -1.20
C THR A 214 24.03 5.66 -1.72
N PHE A 215 23.05 5.98 -0.88
CA PHE A 215 21.64 5.93 -1.22
C PHE A 215 21.09 7.30 -1.58
N LYS A 216 20.31 7.33 -2.66
CA LYS A 216 19.40 8.44 -2.94
C LYS A 216 18.24 8.37 -1.95
N ILE A 217 17.88 9.51 -1.37
CA ILE A 217 16.79 9.56 -0.39
C ILE A 217 15.48 9.89 -1.11
N PRO A 218 14.51 8.96 -1.14
CA PRO A 218 13.28 9.15 -1.90
C PRO A 218 12.36 10.20 -1.30
N GLU A 219 11.52 10.81 -2.12
CA GLU A 219 10.42 11.65 -1.68
C GLU A 219 9.15 10.82 -1.47
N VAL A 220 8.39 11.17 -0.42
CA VAL A 220 7.06 10.60 -0.17
C VAL A 220 6.05 11.37 -1.02
N VAL A 221 5.38 10.69 -1.94
CA VAL A 221 4.31 11.30 -2.71
C VAL A 221 2.97 10.83 -2.16
N ILE A 222 2.39 11.63 -1.24
CA ILE A 222 1.05 11.40 -0.72
C ILE A 222 0.03 11.99 -1.68
N ARG A 223 -0.94 11.21 -2.06
CA ARG A 223 -2.01 11.63 -2.97
C ARG A 223 -3.07 12.44 -2.23
N LYS A 224 -3.41 13.61 -2.77
CA LYS A 224 -4.40 14.51 -2.15
C LYS A 224 -5.85 14.22 -2.55
N GLU A 225 -6.11 13.63 -3.73
CA GLU A 225 -7.47 13.44 -4.25
C GLU A 225 -7.68 11.99 -4.71
N GLY A 226 -8.82 11.41 -4.35
CA GLY A 226 -9.24 10.06 -4.76
C GLY A 226 -8.45 8.91 -4.16
N ALA A 227 -7.53 9.17 -3.23
CA ALA A 227 -6.59 8.19 -2.72
C ALA A 227 -7.24 7.14 -1.80
N ARG A 228 -8.41 7.42 -1.23
CA ARG A 228 -9.06 6.55 -0.24
C ARG A 228 -10.50 6.27 -0.62
N ILE A 229 -10.71 5.14 -1.26
CA ILE A 229 -12.08 4.65 -1.52
C ILE A 229 -12.58 3.96 -0.25
N MET A 230 -13.75 4.38 0.21
CA MET A 230 -14.38 3.88 1.42
C MET A 230 -15.30 2.69 1.13
N GLY A 231 -15.65 1.93 2.17
CA GLY A 231 -16.58 0.81 2.07
C GLY A 231 -17.96 1.26 1.55
N LEU A 232 -18.58 0.43 0.73
CA LEU A 232 -19.90 0.73 0.17
C LEU A 232 -21.03 0.58 1.20
N ASP A 233 -20.83 -0.21 2.24
CA ASP A 233 -21.75 -0.45 3.34
C ASP A 233 -21.37 0.35 4.61
N ASP A 234 -20.12 0.77 4.73
CA ASP A 234 -19.61 1.59 5.84
C ASP A 234 -18.60 2.62 5.32
N PRO A 235 -19.05 3.85 5.01
CA PRO A 235 -18.17 4.90 4.48
C PRO A 235 -17.23 5.51 5.53
N SER A 236 -17.30 5.08 6.78
CA SER A 236 -16.32 5.48 7.81
C SER A 236 -15.03 4.68 7.75
N LYS A 237 -15.06 3.51 7.11
CA LYS A 237 -13.91 2.60 6.96
C LYS A 237 -13.49 2.50 5.50
N LYS A 238 -12.18 2.29 5.28
CA LYS A 238 -11.63 2.03 3.93
C LYS A 238 -12.25 0.77 3.34
N MET A 239 -12.55 0.79 2.03
CA MET A 239 -12.94 -0.40 1.28
C MET A 239 -11.95 -1.52 1.54
N SER A 240 -12.44 -2.67 1.98
CA SER A 240 -11.60 -3.79 2.39
C SER A 240 -12.28 -5.13 2.13
N LYS A 241 -11.51 -6.08 1.61
CA LYS A 241 -11.92 -7.49 1.51
C LYS A 241 -12.12 -8.14 2.87
N SER A 242 -11.41 -7.68 3.90
CA SER A 242 -11.49 -8.21 5.27
C SER A 242 -12.69 -7.68 6.06
N ALA A 243 -13.56 -6.87 5.44
CA ALA A 243 -14.82 -6.45 6.05
C ALA A 243 -15.74 -7.66 6.22
N GLU A 244 -16.62 -7.61 7.23
CA GLU A 244 -17.59 -8.68 7.53
C GLU A 244 -18.58 -8.90 6.39
N SER A 245 -18.91 -7.83 5.65
CA SER A 245 -19.87 -7.86 4.54
C SER A 245 -19.17 -7.93 3.18
N GLU A 246 -19.61 -8.84 2.33
CA GLU A 246 -19.21 -8.91 0.92
C GLU A 246 -19.66 -7.68 0.11
N TYR A 247 -20.61 -6.90 0.62
CA TYR A 247 -21.09 -5.65 0.02
C TYR A 247 -20.16 -4.46 0.30
N ASN A 248 -19.14 -4.61 1.15
CA ASN A 248 -18.17 -3.55 1.45
C ASN A 248 -17.32 -3.16 0.24
N TYR A 249 -16.98 -4.12 -0.62
CA TYR A 249 -16.02 -3.93 -1.70
C TYR A 249 -16.51 -4.49 -3.04
N ILE A 250 -15.89 -4.03 -4.12
CA ILE A 250 -16.04 -4.57 -5.47
C ILE A 250 -14.71 -5.16 -5.89
N GLY A 251 -14.63 -6.48 -6.06
CA GLY A 251 -13.46 -7.16 -6.61
C GLY A 251 -13.28 -6.83 -8.10
N LEU A 252 -12.05 -6.73 -8.58
CA LEU A 252 -11.78 -6.52 -10.01
C LEU A 252 -12.19 -7.73 -10.85
N THR A 253 -12.33 -8.89 -10.21
CA THR A 253 -12.77 -10.15 -10.83
C THR A 253 -14.24 -10.47 -10.54
N ASP A 254 -14.97 -9.60 -9.83
CA ASP A 254 -16.43 -9.77 -9.60
C ASP A 254 -17.17 -9.74 -10.94
N LYS A 255 -18.25 -10.52 -11.06
CA LYS A 255 -19.14 -10.41 -12.23
C LYS A 255 -19.69 -8.98 -12.32
N PRO A 256 -19.65 -8.32 -13.50
CA PRO A 256 -20.09 -6.93 -13.64
C PRO A 256 -21.50 -6.66 -13.11
N GLU A 257 -22.42 -7.63 -13.24
CA GLU A 257 -23.80 -7.55 -12.72
C GLU A 257 -23.84 -7.58 -11.20
N VAL A 258 -22.92 -8.32 -10.54
CA VAL A 258 -22.80 -8.37 -9.08
C VAL A 258 -22.26 -7.03 -8.57
N ALA A 259 -21.26 -6.46 -9.23
CA ALA A 259 -20.72 -5.15 -8.88
C ALA A 259 -21.78 -4.04 -9.02
N ALA A 260 -22.58 -4.05 -10.09
CA ALA A 260 -23.70 -3.14 -10.29
C ALA A 260 -24.72 -3.26 -9.14
N LYS A 261 -25.06 -4.49 -8.70
CA LYS A 261 -25.93 -4.71 -7.54
C LYS A 261 -25.34 -4.18 -6.24
N LYS A 262 -24.02 -4.30 -6.04
CA LYS A 262 -23.32 -3.74 -4.86
C LYS A 262 -23.43 -2.21 -4.84
N ILE A 263 -23.26 -1.52 -5.96
CA ILE A 263 -23.48 -0.06 -6.08
C ILE A 263 -24.93 0.31 -5.75
N MET A 264 -25.90 -0.42 -6.28
CA MET A 264 -27.33 -0.15 -5.99
C MET A 264 -27.66 -0.30 -4.52
N LYS A 265 -27.00 -1.24 -3.81
CA LYS A 265 -27.18 -1.49 -2.37
C LYS A 265 -26.29 -0.62 -1.47
N ALA A 266 -25.31 0.10 -2.03
CA ALA A 266 -24.43 0.94 -1.24
C ALA A 266 -25.22 1.91 -0.35
N VAL A 267 -24.73 2.18 0.85
CA VAL A 267 -25.37 3.12 1.76
C VAL A 267 -25.36 4.54 1.20
N THR A 268 -26.31 5.35 1.61
CA THR A 268 -26.40 6.77 1.27
C THR A 268 -26.69 7.57 2.53
N ASP A 269 -26.27 8.82 2.52
CA ASP A 269 -26.52 9.74 3.62
C ASP A 269 -28.00 10.15 3.67
N SER A 270 -28.40 10.80 4.77
CA SER A 270 -29.72 11.40 4.90
C SER A 270 -29.91 12.55 3.92
N GLY A 271 -31.08 12.62 3.27
CA GLY A 271 -31.42 13.68 2.30
C GLY A 271 -31.48 13.18 0.86
N HIS A 272 -31.48 14.11 -0.11
CA HIS A 272 -31.67 13.79 -1.53
C HIS A 272 -30.64 14.46 -2.45
N GLU A 273 -29.87 15.42 -1.93
CA GLU A 273 -28.94 16.22 -2.72
C GLU A 273 -27.62 15.44 -2.97
N ILE A 274 -27.24 15.33 -4.22
CA ILE A 274 -25.98 14.75 -4.65
C ILE A 274 -24.91 15.85 -4.67
N LYS A 275 -24.15 15.94 -3.58
CA LYS A 275 -23.13 16.95 -3.34
C LYS A 275 -21.94 16.31 -2.63
N TYR A 276 -20.76 16.72 -3.00
CA TYR A 276 -19.54 16.26 -2.35
C TYR A 276 -19.28 17.04 -1.06
N ASP A 277 -19.32 16.33 0.05
CA ASP A 277 -18.96 16.82 1.37
C ASP A 277 -18.56 15.61 2.23
N GLU A 278 -17.28 15.40 2.41
CA GLU A 278 -16.76 14.22 3.13
C GLU A 278 -17.22 14.14 4.59
N LYS A 279 -17.51 15.28 5.20
CA LYS A 279 -17.93 15.33 6.61
C LYS A 279 -19.44 15.14 6.77
N ALA A 280 -20.23 15.86 5.98
CA ALA A 280 -21.68 15.86 6.09
C ALA A 280 -22.35 14.74 5.27
N LYS A 281 -21.70 14.29 4.19
CA LYS A 281 -22.22 13.31 3.22
C LYS A 281 -21.15 12.29 2.81
N PRO A 282 -20.55 11.54 3.74
CA PRO A 282 -19.45 10.64 3.46
C PRO A 282 -19.81 9.54 2.46
N ALA A 283 -21.02 8.98 2.53
CA ALA A 283 -21.46 7.91 1.64
C ALA A 283 -21.60 8.37 0.19
N ILE A 284 -22.29 9.47 -0.05
CA ILE A 284 -22.45 10.04 -1.39
C ILE A 284 -21.12 10.58 -1.94
N SER A 285 -20.28 11.19 -1.10
CA SER A 285 -18.95 11.67 -1.48
C SER A 285 -18.07 10.52 -1.96
N ASN A 286 -18.10 9.36 -1.29
CA ASN A 286 -17.40 8.16 -1.74
C ASN A 286 -17.89 7.68 -3.11
N LEU A 287 -19.20 7.61 -3.34
CA LEU A 287 -19.76 7.19 -4.63
C LEU A 287 -19.45 8.19 -5.76
N LEU A 288 -19.49 9.50 -5.46
CA LEU A 288 -19.06 10.53 -6.40
C LEU A 288 -17.58 10.42 -6.75
N THR A 289 -16.73 10.10 -5.76
CA THR A 289 -15.31 9.88 -5.96
C THR A 289 -15.07 8.69 -6.91
N ILE A 290 -15.76 7.57 -6.69
CA ILE A 290 -15.68 6.39 -7.59
C ILE A 290 -16.10 6.79 -9.00
N TYR A 291 -17.19 7.53 -9.14
CA TYR A 291 -17.69 7.97 -10.44
C TYR A 291 -16.67 8.86 -11.17
N SER A 292 -16.21 9.90 -10.49
CA SER A 292 -15.23 10.85 -11.03
C SER A 292 -13.96 10.15 -11.51
N LEU A 293 -13.41 9.24 -10.68
CA LEU A 293 -12.18 8.50 -11.02
C LEU A 293 -12.35 7.49 -12.16
N LEU A 294 -13.54 6.92 -12.34
CA LEU A 294 -13.79 5.99 -13.45
C LEU A 294 -14.09 6.68 -14.77
N THR A 295 -14.55 7.94 -14.73
CA THR A 295 -14.99 8.67 -15.94
C THR A 295 -14.11 9.85 -16.30
N ASP A 296 -13.14 10.22 -15.44
CA ASP A 296 -12.37 11.48 -15.54
C ASP A 296 -13.26 12.75 -15.54
N GLU A 297 -14.53 12.63 -15.10
CA GLU A 297 -15.39 13.78 -14.96
C GLU A 297 -15.12 14.54 -13.66
N PRO A 298 -14.87 15.87 -13.72
CA PRO A 298 -14.66 16.67 -12.53
C PRO A 298 -15.87 16.62 -11.58
N MET A 299 -15.64 16.59 -10.28
CA MET A 299 -16.66 16.51 -9.23
C MET A 299 -17.80 17.49 -9.41
N LYS A 300 -17.47 18.78 -9.68
CA LYS A 300 -18.46 19.85 -9.92
C LYS A 300 -19.38 19.57 -11.12
N LYS A 301 -18.86 18.90 -12.15
CA LYS A 301 -19.65 18.53 -13.33
C LYS A 301 -20.65 17.44 -12.99
N LEU A 302 -20.23 16.45 -12.18
CA LEU A 302 -21.11 15.39 -11.70
C LEU A 302 -22.21 15.97 -10.78
N GLU A 303 -21.88 16.84 -9.84
CA GLU A 303 -22.88 17.52 -9.00
C GLU A 303 -23.92 18.29 -9.84
N ALA A 304 -23.47 19.02 -10.84
CA ALA A 304 -24.37 19.75 -11.76
C ALA A 304 -25.28 18.81 -12.58
N LYS A 305 -24.74 17.67 -13.05
CA LYS A 305 -25.48 16.62 -13.82
C LYS A 305 -26.63 16.04 -13.01
N TYR A 306 -26.47 15.95 -11.70
CA TYR A 306 -27.46 15.35 -10.79
C TYR A 306 -28.24 16.35 -9.96
N LYS A 307 -28.11 17.64 -10.24
CA LYS A 307 -28.92 18.67 -9.56
C LYS A 307 -30.42 18.41 -9.75
N GLY A 308 -31.13 18.24 -8.64
CA GLY A 308 -32.58 17.93 -8.66
C GLY A 308 -32.92 16.46 -8.92
N LYS A 309 -31.94 15.57 -9.07
CA LYS A 309 -32.14 14.11 -9.17
C LYS A 309 -31.95 13.44 -7.82
N GLY A 310 -32.57 12.25 -7.64
CA GLY A 310 -32.44 11.46 -6.43
C GLY A 310 -31.23 10.50 -6.45
N TYR A 311 -30.89 9.95 -5.29
CA TYR A 311 -29.81 8.95 -5.15
C TYR A 311 -30.02 7.70 -6.00
N GLY A 312 -31.27 7.33 -6.30
CA GLY A 312 -31.61 6.19 -7.14
C GLY A 312 -31.10 6.34 -8.56
N ASP A 313 -31.33 7.52 -9.19
CA ASP A 313 -30.87 7.80 -10.56
C ASP A 313 -29.34 7.87 -10.63
N PHE A 314 -28.72 8.54 -9.65
CA PHE A 314 -27.27 8.60 -9.54
C PHE A 314 -26.62 7.21 -9.43
N LYS A 315 -27.17 6.35 -8.55
CA LYS A 315 -26.65 4.98 -8.37
C LYS A 315 -26.85 4.11 -9.61
N LYS A 316 -27.96 4.26 -10.34
CA LYS A 316 -28.17 3.55 -11.61
C LYS A 316 -27.07 3.89 -12.63
N ASP A 317 -26.81 5.19 -12.83
CA ASP A 317 -25.77 5.63 -13.75
C ASP A 317 -24.38 5.16 -13.30
N LEU A 318 -24.06 5.27 -12.01
CA LEU A 318 -22.81 4.79 -11.45
C LEU A 318 -22.66 3.27 -11.59
N ALA A 319 -23.73 2.50 -11.40
CA ALA A 319 -23.75 1.06 -11.57
C ALA A 319 -23.40 0.65 -13.03
N GLU A 320 -23.92 1.37 -14.02
CA GLU A 320 -23.58 1.15 -15.42
C GLU A 320 -22.11 1.52 -15.72
N VAL A 321 -21.60 2.61 -15.14
CA VAL A 321 -20.18 2.99 -15.26
C VAL A 321 -19.27 1.90 -14.70
N VAL A 322 -19.56 1.40 -13.49
CA VAL A 322 -18.79 0.33 -12.85
C VAL A 322 -18.87 -0.96 -13.62
N LYS A 323 -20.07 -1.31 -14.11
CA LYS A 323 -20.30 -2.50 -14.94
C LYS A 323 -19.46 -2.45 -16.20
N LYS A 324 -19.51 -1.33 -16.94
CA LYS A 324 -18.72 -1.11 -18.16
C LYS A 324 -17.22 -1.21 -17.87
N PHE A 325 -16.74 -0.52 -16.84
CA PHE A 325 -15.33 -0.57 -16.44
C PHE A 325 -14.86 -2.00 -16.18
N LEU A 326 -15.61 -2.79 -15.39
CA LEU A 326 -15.25 -4.17 -15.10
C LEU A 326 -15.31 -5.07 -16.34
N THR A 327 -16.28 -4.86 -17.22
CA THR A 327 -16.35 -5.61 -18.49
C THR A 327 -15.12 -5.36 -19.34
N ASP A 328 -14.78 -4.09 -19.59
CA ASP A 328 -13.62 -3.69 -20.38
C ASP A 328 -12.29 -4.16 -19.74
N PHE A 329 -12.19 -4.09 -18.41
CA PHE A 329 -11.04 -4.58 -17.66
C PHE A 329 -10.87 -6.09 -17.78
N GLN A 330 -11.97 -6.85 -17.56
CA GLN A 330 -11.93 -8.32 -17.58
C GLN A 330 -11.72 -8.87 -18.99
N GLU A 331 -12.16 -8.17 -20.03
CA GLU A 331 -11.83 -8.53 -21.41
C GLU A 331 -10.32 -8.43 -21.69
N ARG A 332 -9.67 -7.36 -21.20
CA ARG A 332 -8.21 -7.24 -21.29
C ARG A 332 -7.51 -8.31 -20.44
N TYR A 333 -7.95 -8.51 -19.21
CA TYR A 333 -7.40 -9.50 -18.28
C TYR A 333 -7.42 -10.92 -18.86
N LYS A 334 -8.53 -11.34 -19.50
CA LYS A 334 -8.68 -12.67 -20.09
C LYS A 334 -7.78 -12.90 -21.32
N LYS A 335 -7.38 -11.85 -22.01
CA LYS A 335 -6.49 -11.94 -23.18
C LYS A 335 -5.02 -12.17 -22.79
N ILE A 336 -4.65 -11.89 -21.55
CA ILE A 336 -3.28 -12.04 -21.06
C ILE A 336 -3.09 -13.48 -20.58
N SER A 337 -2.18 -14.23 -21.19
CA SER A 337 -1.87 -15.60 -20.80
C SER A 337 -0.88 -15.64 -19.63
N ASP A 338 -0.89 -16.73 -18.83
CA ASP A 338 0.05 -16.90 -17.72
C ASP A 338 1.49 -16.94 -18.22
N LYS A 339 1.75 -17.62 -19.34
CA LYS A 339 3.08 -17.66 -19.98
C LYS A 339 3.60 -16.29 -20.40
N GLU A 340 2.72 -15.41 -20.86
CA GLU A 340 3.08 -14.03 -21.19
C GLU A 340 3.49 -13.27 -19.93
N VAL A 341 2.74 -13.44 -18.83
CA VAL A 341 3.04 -12.84 -17.53
C VAL A 341 4.38 -13.33 -17.00
N GLU A 342 4.59 -14.64 -16.98
CA GLU A 342 5.85 -15.25 -16.52
C GLU A 342 7.05 -14.67 -17.28
N LYS A 343 6.94 -14.57 -18.60
CA LYS A 343 7.99 -13.97 -19.43
C LYS A 343 8.22 -12.50 -19.11
N ILE A 344 7.17 -11.72 -18.89
CA ILE A 344 7.28 -10.30 -18.53
C ILE A 344 7.95 -10.13 -17.17
N LEU A 345 7.60 -10.97 -16.18
CA LEU A 345 8.22 -10.97 -14.86
C LEU A 345 9.71 -11.33 -14.96
N GLU A 346 10.06 -12.39 -15.71
CA GLU A 346 11.45 -12.80 -15.93
C GLU A 346 12.26 -11.71 -16.63
N ASP A 347 11.76 -11.12 -17.71
CA ASP A 347 12.42 -10.04 -18.43
C ASP A 347 12.55 -8.76 -17.58
N GLY A 348 11.56 -8.51 -16.73
CA GLY A 348 11.58 -7.43 -15.75
C GLY A 348 12.60 -7.67 -14.65
N ALA A 349 12.66 -8.89 -14.11
CA ALA A 349 13.64 -9.29 -13.11
C ALA A 349 15.07 -9.09 -13.58
N LYS A 350 15.41 -9.52 -14.80
CA LYS A 350 16.74 -9.29 -15.40
C LYS A 350 17.14 -7.80 -15.43
N LYS A 351 16.19 -6.92 -15.78
CA LYS A 351 16.43 -5.46 -15.81
C LYS A 351 16.58 -4.88 -14.41
N ALA A 352 15.70 -5.28 -13.48
CA ALA A 352 15.70 -4.80 -12.11
C ALA A 352 16.96 -5.29 -11.36
N GLU A 353 17.39 -6.53 -11.59
CA GLU A 353 18.57 -7.14 -10.97
C GLU A 353 19.84 -6.38 -11.27
N LEU A 354 20.03 -5.92 -12.51
CA LEU A 354 21.18 -5.11 -12.88
C LEU A 354 21.28 -3.84 -12.04
N ILE A 355 20.17 -3.14 -11.84
CA ILE A 355 20.12 -1.90 -11.05
C ILE A 355 20.34 -2.22 -9.56
N ALA A 356 19.67 -3.25 -9.06
CA ALA A 356 19.76 -3.67 -7.66
C ALA A 356 21.17 -4.11 -7.29
N ASN A 357 21.81 -4.94 -8.12
CA ASN A 357 23.17 -5.43 -7.88
C ASN A 357 24.23 -4.33 -7.96
N GLU A 358 24.06 -3.33 -8.84
CA GLU A 358 24.94 -2.16 -8.86
C GLU A 358 24.87 -1.38 -7.54
N THR A 359 23.66 -1.15 -7.02
CA THR A 359 23.48 -0.46 -5.73
C THR A 359 24.02 -1.31 -4.59
N LEU A 360 23.69 -2.60 -4.55
CA LEU A 360 24.16 -3.52 -3.50
C LEU A 360 25.70 -3.63 -3.50
N LYS A 361 26.32 -3.65 -4.67
CA LYS A 361 27.78 -3.64 -4.78
C LYS A 361 28.38 -2.39 -4.12
N ARG A 362 27.87 -1.19 -4.45
CA ARG A 362 28.32 0.06 -3.81
C ARG A 362 28.16 0.00 -2.29
N VAL A 363 27.04 -0.54 -1.82
CA VAL A 363 26.79 -0.72 -0.37
C VAL A 363 27.87 -1.61 0.25
N LYS A 364 28.15 -2.78 -0.35
CA LYS A 364 29.15 -3.73 0.13
C LYS A 364 30.57 -3.14 0.14
N GLU A 365 30.93 -2.38 -0.89
CA GLU A 365 32.20 -1.63 -0.95
C GLU A 365 32.30 -0.61 0.21
N LYS A 366 31.23 0.13 0.48
CA LYS A 366 31.22 1.15 1.55
C LYS A 366 31.34 0.58 2.95
N ILE A 367 30.76 -0.59 3.21
CA ILE A 367 30.88 -1.27 4.52
C ILE A 367 32.11 -2.19 4.61
N GLY A 368 32.89 -2.33 3.54
CA GLY A 368 34.18 -3.03 3.52
C GLY A 368 34.09 -4.55 3.52
N ILE A 369 33.03 -5.14 2.94
CA ILE A 369 32.91 -6.60 2.78
C ILE A 369 33.27 -7.13 1.40
N ILE A 370 33.52 -6.26 0.45
CA ILE A 370 34.15 -6.52 -0.87
C ILE A 370 35.13 -5.41 -1.21
#